data_fee6bd9c599644f96ca0e3724e4b23f3
#
_entry.id   fee6bd9c599644f96ca0e3724e4b23f3
#
_cell.length_a   1.000
_cell.length_b   1.000
_cell.length_c   1.000
_cell.angle_alpha   90.00
_cell.angle_beta   90.00
_cell.angle_gamma   90.00
#
_symmetry.space_group_name_H-M   'P 1'
#
loop_
_entity.id
_entity.type
_entity.pdbx_description
1 polymer ?
#
loop_
_entity_poly.entity_id
_entity_poly.type
_entity_poly.pdbx_seq_one_letter_code
_entity_poly.pdbx_strand_id
1 'polypeptide(L)'
;ITHEPTFYSYADLEGEDLEFSWARKVMGYTHGELSYLKIIEQKKEFMHKNNLVIIRCHDVMEREPTFGMSKALAHQLELDVTNIVASDDMYHVYAIEPDSAINITKRFAKNLKIYNLPGIQFYGDKARVVRTVGIGAGCFCDPIQYMEYQADYYITINDSIKTWVQTQYSKDSGLPMAVIGHSVAEEAGMRRLASYLDLHSGYPCIHFTGGCDYDWIE
;
A
#
# COMPACT_ATOMS: atom_id res chain seq x y z
N ILE A 1 5.27 1.01 -16.59
CA ILE A 1 4.13 1.53 -15.81
C ILE A 1 4.57 1.59 -14.36
N THR A 2 4.26 2.68 -13.68
CA THR A 2 4.51 2.87 -12.24
C THR A 2 3.18 3.09 -11.52
N HIS A 3 3.14 2.84 -10.23
CA HIS A 3 2.02 3.19 -9.38
C HIS A 3 2.21 4.59 -8.81
N GLU A 4 3.31 4.81 -8.14
CA GLU A 4 3.66 6.08 -7.50
C GLU A 4 4.30 7.12 -8.44
N PRO A 5 4.28 8.43 -8.06
CA PRO A 5 4.84 9.51 -8.86
C PRO A 5 6.35 9.38 -9.09
N THR A 6 6.78 9.46 -10.33
CA THR A 6 8.20 9.38 -10.71
C THR A 6 9.01 10.58 -10.20
N PHE A 7 8.38 11.75 -10.08
CA PHE A 7 9.04 13.02 -9.77
C PHE A 7 8.67 13.59 -8.40
N TYR A 8 8.36 12.72 -7.44
CA TYR A 8 8.10 13.06 -6.04
C TYR A 8 6.84 13.89 -5.76
N SER A 9 6.04 14.19 -6.78
CA SER A 9 4.78 14.90 -6.64
C SER A 9 3.83 14.49 -7.75
N TYR A 10 2.55 14.80 -7.60
CA TYR A 10 1.55 14.63 -8.67
C TYR A 10 1.60 15.75 -9.73
N ALA A 11 2.71 16.42 -9.87
CA ALA A 11 2.94 17.53 -10.78
C ALA A 11 3.03 17.14 -12.26
N ASP A 12 3.03 15.86 -12.55
CA ASP A 12 2.77 15.33 -13.89
C ASP A 12 1.34 15.61 -14.38
N LEU A 13 0.48 16.14 -13.53
CA LEU A 13 -0.83 16.71 -13.84
C LEU A 13 -0.71 18.22 -14.17
N GLU A 14 0.27 18.61 -14.99
CA GLU A 14 0.39 19.99 -15.45
C GLU A 14 -0.91 20.47 -16.12
N GLY A 15 -1.46 21.57 -15.60
CA GLY A 15 -2.64 22.26 -16.14
C GLY A 15 -3.92 22.11 -15.34
N GLU A 16 -3.95 21.29 -14.30
CA GLU A 16 -5.02 21.35 -13.32
C GLU A 16 -4.63 22.29 -12.19
N ASP A 17 -5.51 23.23 -11.88
CA ASP A 17 -5.44 23.99 -10.62
C ASP A 17 -5.47 22.99 -9.48
N LEU A 18 -4.28 22.61 -9.00
CA LEU A 18 -4.08 21.77 -7.83
C LEU A 18 -4.49 22.53 -6.55
N GLU A 19 -5.57 23.26 -6.59
CA GLU A 19 -6.37 23.64 -5.42
C GLU A 19 -7.05 22.42 -4.77
N PHE A 20 -6.59 21.21 -5.10
CA PHE A 20 -6.89 20.07 -4.27
C PHE A 20 -6.15 20.24 -2.93
N SER A 21 -6.81 20.97 -2.03
CA SER A 21 -6.40 21.10 -0.63
C SER A 21 -6.13 19.73 0.02
N TRP A 22 -6.71 18.69 -0.54
CA TRP A 22 -6.52 17.29 -0.26
C TRP A 22 -5.15 16.77 -0.74
N ALA A 23 -4.82 16.90 -2.02
CA ALA A 23 -3.54 16.45 -2.58
C ALA A 23 -2.37 17.12 -1.84
N ARG A 24 -2.49 18.41 -1.53
CA ARG A 24 -1.49 19.16 -0.75
C ARG A 24 -1.35 18.66 0.69
N LYS A 25 -2.45 18.23 1.32
CA LYS A 25 -2.42 17.66 2.68
C LYS A 25 -1.77 16.27 2.73
N VAL A 26 -1.98 15.46 1.69
CA VAL A 26 -1.46 14.09 1.61
C VAL A 26 -0.04 14.09 1.07
N MET A 27 0.25 14.91 0.05
CA MET A 27 1.52 14.88 -0.70
C MET A 27 2.61 15.78 -0.15
N GLY A 28 2.28 16.73 0.72
CA GLY A 28 3.24 17.57 1.43
C GLY A 28 3.95 18.65 0.60
N TYR A 29 4.15 18.44 -0.72
CA TYR A 29 4.96 19.33 -1.57
C TYR A 29 4.31 19.58 -2.93
N THR A 30 4.46 20.81 -3.43
CA THR A 30 4.08 21.19 -4.80
C THR A 30 5.26 20.93 -5.76
N HIS A 31 4.97 20.91 -7.06
CA HIS A 31 6.01 20.82 -8.09
C HIS A 31 7.03 21.95 -7.96
N GLY A 32 6.57 23.19 -7.74
CA GLY A 32 7.44 24.33 -7.53
C GLY A 32 8.40 24.17 -6.35
N GLU A 33 7.91 23.61 -5.26
CA GLU A 33 8.71 23.32 -4.06
C GLU A 33 9.75 22.23 -4.27
N LEU A 34 9.53 21.32 -5.22
CA LEU A 34 10.48 20.24 -5.56
C LEU A 34 11.36 20.53 -6.76
N SER A 35 11.10 21.62 -7.49
CA SER A 35 11.79 21.97 -8.74
C SER A 35 13.30 22.16 -8.59
N TYR A 36 13.78 22.49 -7.39
CA TYR A 36 15.22 22.61 -7.10
C TYR A 36 15.97 21.26 -6.99
N LEU A 37 15.26 20.13 -6.96
CA LEU A 37 15.88 18.83 -6.83
C LEU A 37 16.52 18.41 -8.16
N LYS A 38 17.84 18.54 -8.25
CA LYS A 38 18.62 18.16 -9.45
C LYS A 38 18.36 16.74 -9.94
N ILE A 39 17.96 15.83 -9.05
CA ILE A 39 17.66 14.45 -9.41
C ILE A 39 16.46 14.34 -10.36
N ILE A 40 15.52 15.30 -10.33
CA ILE A 40 14.39 15.34 -11.26
C ILE A 40 14.89 15.51 -12.69
N GLU A 41 15.80 16.47 -12.92
CA GLU A 41 16.37 16.69 -14.24
C GLU A 41 17.20 15.48 -14.70
N GLN A 42 17.96 14.86 -13.81
CA GLN A 42 18.70 13.63 -14.11
C GLN A 42 17.77 12.48 -14.52
N LYS A 43 16.61 12.32 -13.85
CA LYS A 43 15.60 11.33 -14.25
C LYS A 43 15.04 11.64 -15.63
N LYS A 44 14.69 12.90 -15.92
CA LYS A 44 14.18 13.32 -17.24
C LYS A 44 15.21 13.06 -18.34
N GLU A 45 16.47 13.44 -18.13
CA GLU A 45 17.56 13.19 -19.06
C GLU A 45 17.75 11.68 -19.32
N PHE A 46 17.72 10.87 -18.26
CA PHE A 46 17.81 9.41 -18.38
C PHE A 46 16.66 8.83 -19.20
N MET A 47 15.43 9.28 -18.94
CA MET A 47 14.25 8.84 -19.71
C MET A 47 14.38 9.23 -21.18
N HIS A 48 14.75 10.47 -21.45
CA HIS A 48 14.92 10.98 -22.82
C HIS A 48 16.02 10.21 -23.57
N LYS A 49 17.20 10.04 -22.95
CA LYS A 49 18.32 9.30 -23.52
C LYS A 49 17.98 7.85 -23.87
N ASN A 50 17.11 7.21 -23.10
CA ASN A 50 16.76 5.80 -23.28
C ASN A 50 15.39 5.61 -23.97
N ASN A 51 14.76 6.67 -24.48
CA ASN A 51 13.42 6.64 -25.07
C ASN A 51 12.39 5.97 -24.17
N LEU A 52 12.45 6.23 -22.86
CA LEU A 52 11.52 5.67 -21.89
C LEU A 52 10.26 6.53 -21.79
N VAL A 53 9.12 5.88 -21.82
CA VAL A 53 7.83 6.46 -21.48
C VAL A 53 7.38 5.86 -20.17
N ILE A 54 7.05 6.71 -19.19
CA ILE A 54 6.47 6.26 -17.92
C ILE A 54 4.99 6.62 -17.91
N ILE A 55 4.17 5.61 -17.65
CA ILE A 55 2.73 5.75 -17.46
C ILE A 55 2.45 5.48 -15.99
N ARG A 56 1.90 6.45 -15.28
CA ARG A 56 1.42 6.24 -13.92
C ARG A 56 0.02 5.67 -13.94
N CYS A 57 -0.19 4.57 -13.22
CA CYS A 57 -1.48 3.91 -13.05
C CYS A 57 -1.75 3.73 -11.56
N HIS A 58 -2.30 4.76 -10.91
CA HIS A 58 -2.53 4.83 -9.47
C HIS A 58 -3.99 4.50 -9.10
N ASP A 59 -4.89 5.47 -9.12
CA ASP A 59 -6.26 5.33 -8.62
C ASP A 59 -7.07 4.20 -9.27
N VAL A 60 -6.77 3.88 -10.53
CA VAL A 60 -7.39 2.74 -11.22
C VAL A 60 -7.05 1.43 -10.52
N MET A 61 -5.80 1.28 -10.06
CA MET A 61 -5.35 0.07 -9.36
C MET A 61 -5.86 0.01 -7.93
N GLU A 62 -6.07 1.16 -7.29
CA GLU A 62 -6.67 1.21 -5.96
C GLU A 62 -8.11 0.66 -5.97
N ARG A 63 -8.86 0.98 -7.01
CA ARG A 63 -10.30 0.69 -7.16
C ARG A 63 -10.61 -0.53 -8.01
N GLU A 64 -9.61 -1.17 -8.60
CA GLU A 64 -9.84 -2.33 -9.47
C GLU A 64 -10.52 -3.48 -8.68
N PRO A 65 -11.72 -3.95 -9.10
CA PRO A 65 -12.54 -4.79 -8.24
C PRO A 65 -12.09 -6.24 -8.12
N THR A 66 -11.22 -6.72 -9.03
CA THR A 66 -10.81 -8.14 -9.06
C THR A 66 -9.40 -8.39 -8.55
N PHE A 67 -8.46 -7.52 -8.90
CA PHE A 67 -7.04 -7.68 -8.55
C PHE A 67 -6.36 -6.39 -8.06
N GLY A 68 -7.15 -5.38 -7.70
CA GLY A 68 -6.66 -4.11 -7.16
C GLY A 68 -5.81 -4.28 -5.90
N MET A 69 -5.16 -3.21 -5.46
CA MET A 69 -4.11 -3.25 -4.44
C MET A 69 -4.52 -3.98 -3.16
N SER A 70 -5.64 -3.60 -2.53
CA SER A 70 -6.09 -4.22 -1.28
C SER A 70 -6.41 -5.72 -1.42
N LYS A 71 -7.05 -6.13 -2.52
CA LYS A 71 -7.36 -7.55 -2.78
C LYS A 71 -6.13 -8.35 -3.16
N ALA A 72 -5.20 -7.74 -3.89
CA ALA A 72 -3.94 -8.37 -4.24
C ALA A 72 -3.09 -8.64 -2.99
N LEU A 73 -3.04 -7.66 -2.08
CA LEU A 73 -2.38 -7.83 -0.78
C LEU A 73 -3.07 -8.91 0.06
N ALA A 74 -4.39 -8.89 0.17
CA ALA A 74 -5.15 -9.92 0.91
C ALA A 74 -4.83 -11.33 0.39
N HIS A 75 -4.82 -11.52 -0.92
CA HIS A 75 -4.44 -12.79 -1.53
C HIS A 75 -2.97 -13.16 -1.26
N GLN A 76 -2.05 -12.20 -1.29
CA GLN A 76 -0.63 -12.43 -0.94
C GLN A 76 -0.48 -12.87 0.52
N LEU A 77 -1.36 -12.41 1.40
CA LEU A 77 -1.41 -12.78 2.82
C LEU A 77 -2.17 -14.10 3.07
N GLU A 78 -2.61 -14.77 2.00
CA GLU A 78 -3.39 -16.02 2.06
C GLU A 78 -4.75 -15.85 2.78
N LEU A 79 -5.37 -14.68 2.65
CA LEU A 79 -6.74 -14.50 3.08
C LEU A 79 -7.71 -14.99 1.99
N ASP A 80 -8.84 -15.53 2.42
CA ASP A 80 -9.95 -15.85 1.52
C ASP A 80 -10.62 -14.56 1.03
N VAL A 81 -10.25 -14.12 -0.17
CA VAL A 81 -10.74 -12.88 -0.76
C VAL A 81 -12.23 -12.91 -1.12
N THR A 82 -12.90 -14.06 -0.99
CA THR A 82 -14.35 -14.19 -1.16
C THR A 82 -15.11 -13.98 0.14
N ASN A 83 -14.44 -14.06 1.29
CA ASN A 83 -15.05 -13.97 2.61
C ASN A 83 -14.99 -12.53 3.17
N ILE A 84 -15.56 -11.59 2.42
CA ILE A 84 -15.64 -10.17 2.79
C ILE A 84 -16.88 -9.95 3.67
N VAL A 85 -16.69 -9.32 4.83
CA VAL A 85 -17.77 -9.01 5.79
C VAL A 85 -18.13 -7.54 5.85
N ALA A 86 -17.21 -6.65 5.44
CA ALA A 86 -17.44 -5.23 5.25
C ALA A 86 -16.49 -4.69 4.19
N SER A 87 -16.90 -3.72 3.39
CA SER A 87 -16.03 -3.12 2.37
C SER A 87 -16.57 -1.80 1.84
N ASP A 88 -15.64 -0.99 1.32
CA ASP A 88 -15.89 0.04 0.31
C ASP A 88 -15.05 -0.24 -0.95
N ASP A 89 -14.86 0.76 -1.81
CA ASP A 89 -14.09 0.59 -3.06
C ASP A 89 -12.60 0.25 -2.83
N MET A 90 -12.02 0.67 -1.70
CA MET A 90 -10.58 0.61 -1.45
C MET A 90 -10.20 -0.13 -0.17
N TYR A 91 -11.17 -0.38 0.71
CA TYR A 91 -10.94 -1.03 2.00
C TYR A 91 -11.85 -2.24 2.17
N HIS A 92 -11.29 -3.35 2.63
CA HIS A 92 -12.02 -4.60 2.82
C HIS A 92 -11.72 -5.22 4.18
N VAL A 93 -12.75 -5.78 4.79
CA VAL A 93 -12.62 -6.60 6.01
C VAL A 93 -12.94 -8.05 5.66
N TYR A 94 -11.98 -8.92 5.92
CA TYR A 94 -12.07 -10.35 5.64
C TYR A 94 -12.30 -11.13 6.93
N ALA A 95 -13.28 -12.05 6.92
CA ALA A 95 -13.40 -13.02 7.98
C ALA A 95 -12.34 -14.11 7.84
N ILE A 96 -11.80 -14.56 8.98
CA ILE A 96 -10.77 -15.61 9.05
C ILE A 96 -11.13 -16.63 10.13
N GLU A 97 -10.51 -17.81 10.07
CA GLU A 97 -10.53 -18.72 11.21
C GLU A 97 -9.88 -18.05 12.43
N PRO A 98 -10.52 -18.12 13.60
CA PRO A 98 -10.04 -17.45 14.80
C PRO A 98 -8.64 -17.89 15.21
N ASP A 99 -7.72 -16.92 15.38
CA ASP A 99 -6.36 -17.18 15.84
C ASP A 99 -5.83 -15.96 16.63
N SER A 100 -4.74 -16.11 17.36
CA SER A 100 -4.11 -15.00 18.06
C SER A 100 -3.48 -14.00 17.09
N ALA A 101 -3.52 -12.73 17.44
CA ALA A 101 -2.95 -11.65 16.64
C ALA A 101 -1.48 -11.92 16.30
N ILE A 102 -0.70 -12.46 17.24
CA ILE A 102 0.71 -12.76 16.99
C ILE A 102 0.91 -13.89 15.97
N ASN A 103 0.06 -14.93 15.97
CA ASN A 103 0.15 -16.01 15.01
C ASN A 103 -0.18 -15.53 13.60
N ILE A 104 -1.22 -14.70 13.48
CA ILE A 104 -1.62 -14.05 12.23
C ILE A 104 -0.47 -13.19 11.70
N THR A 105 0.12 -12.33 12.56
CA THR A 105 1.25 -11.47 12.18
C THR A 105 2.45 -12.30 11.68
N LYS A 106 2.75 -13.43 12.33
CA LYS A 106 3.84 -14.33 11.90
C LYS A 106 3.58 -14.95 10.53
N ARG A 107 2.31 -15.34 10.23
CA ARG A 107 1.94 -15.83 8.89
C ARG A 107 2.13 -14.74 7.84
N PHE A 108 1.63 -13.55 8.10
CA PHE A 108 1.78 -12.41 7.20
C PHE A 108 3.25 -12.05 6.95
N ALA A 109 4.06 -11.98 8.01
CA ALA A 109 5.50 -11.74 7.88
C ALA A 109 6.20 -12.81 7.04
N LYS A 110 5.81 -14.09 7.16
CA LYS A 110 6.31 -15.18 6.31
C LYS A 110 5.94 -14.96 4.84
N ASN A 111 4.69 -14.58 4.57
CA ASN A 111 4.18 -14.41 3.20
C ASN A 111 4.77 -13.18 2.50
N LEU A 112 5.19 -12.16 3.26
CA LEU A 112 5.81 -10.94 2.73
C LEU A 112 7.35 -11.04 2.60
N LYS A 113 7.97 -12.14 3.05
CA LYS A 113 9.43 -12.33 2.90
C LYS A 113 9.91 -12.32 1.44
N ILE A 114 9.04 -12.68 0.50
CA ILE A 114 9.38 -12.65 -0.94
C ILE A 114 9.70 -11.25 -1.44
N TYR A 115 9.29 -10.21 -0.71
CA TYR A 115 9.56 -8.80 -1.00
C TYR A 115 10.71 -8.25 -0.16
N ASN A 116 11.53 -9.09 0.44
CA ASN A 116 12.64 -8.73 1.32
C ASN A 116 12.23 -7.92 2.56
N LEU A 117 10.95 -7.99 2.96
CA LEU A 117 10.50 -7.34 4.20
C LEU A 117 11.15 -8.04 5.40
N PRO A 118 11.95 -7.35 6.22
CA PRO A 118 12.69 -7.98 7.32
C PRO A 118 11.78 -8.41 8.48
N GLY A 119 10.62 -7.76 8.61
CA GLY A 119 9.63 -8.05 9.63
C GLY A 119 8.44 -7.10 9.55
N ILE A 120 7.45 -7.33 10.39
CA ILE A 120 6.26 -6.49 10.52
C ILE A 120 6.33 -5.76 11.87
N GLN A 121 6.13 -4.45 11.85
CA GLN A 121 5.93 -3.72 13.11
C GLN A 121 4.54 -4.05 13.65
N PHE A 122 4.45 -4.39 14.92
CA PHE A 122 3.20 -4.79 15.55
C PHE A 122 2.89 -3.92 16.78
N TYR A 123 1.62 -3.52 16.88
CA TYR A 123 1.07 -2.77 18.01
C TYR A 123 -0.20 -3.46 18.51
N GLY A 124 -0.56 -3.19 19.77
CA GLY A 124 -1.74 -3.77 20.41
C GLY A 124 -1.47 -5.09 21.13
N ASP A 125 -2.55 -5.82 21.47
CA ASP A 125 -2.47 -7.06 22.25
C ASP A 125 -2.15 -8.26 21.34
N LYS A 126 -0.99 -8.87 21.57
CA LYS A 126 -0.51 -10.05 20.83
C LYS A 126 -1.39 -11.30 21.04
N ALA A 127 -2.04 -11.40 22.19
CA ALA A 127 -2.85 -12.56 22.56
C ALA A 127 -4.32 -12.43 22.13
N ARG A 128 -4.76 -11.25 21.72
CA ARG A 128 -6.14 -11.01 21.27
C ARG A 128 -6.53 -12.00 20.18
N VAL A 129 -7.69 -12.62 20.36
CA VAL A 129 -8.29 -13.50 19.34
C VAL A 129 -8.87 -12.63 18.23
N VAL A 130 -8.45 -12.87 17.01
CA VAL A 130 -8.83 -12.15 15.81
C VAL A 130 -9.71 -13.05 14.95
N ARG A 131 -10.82 -12.52 14.46
CA ARG A 131 -11.79 -13.18 13.57
C ARG A 131 -11.91 -12.43 12.25
N THR A 132 -11.48 -11.16 12.23
CA THR A 132 -11.58 -10.31 11.04
C THR A 132 -10.31 -9.48 10.85
N VAL A 133 -9.89 -9.33 9.61
CA VAL A 133 -8.70 -8.55 9.21
C VAL A 133 -9.11 -7.46 8.23
N GLY A 134 -8.84 -6.21 8.57
CA GLY A 134 -9.04 -5.05 7.72
C GLY A 134 -7.80 -4.72 6.90
N ILE A 135 -7.97 -4.50 5.60
CA ILE A 135 -6.92 -4.17 4.63
C ILE A 135 -7.41 -3.04 3.73
N GLY A 136 -6.64 -1.97 3.65
CA GLY A 136 -6.82 -0.88 2.69
C GLY A 136 -5.80 -0.91 1.56
N ALA A 137 -6.04 -0.09 0.56
CA ALA A 137 -5.12 0.18 -0.54
C ALA A 137 -4.27 1.40 -0.19
N GLY A 138 -2.95 1.29 -0.32
CA GLY A 138 -2.01 2.38 -0.09
C GLY A 138 -2.28 3.16 1.21
N CYS A 139 -2.42 4.47 1.13
CA CYS A 139 -2.71 5.33 2.28
C CYS A 139 -4.16 5.20 2.83
N PHE A 140 -5.04 4.49 2.14
CA PHE A 140 -6.40 4.18 2.59
C PHE A 140 -6.44 2.99 3.53
N CYS A 141 -5.50 2.88 4.44
CA CYS A 141 -5.44 1.83 5.45
C CYS A 141 -5.29 2.39 6.88
N ASP A 142 -5.70 3.64 7.10
CA ASP A 142 -5.75 4.24 8.45
C ASP A 142 -6.83 3.53 9.30
N PRO A 143 -6.45 2.80 10.37
CA PRO A 143 -7.40 2.05 11.17
C PRO A 143 -8.45 2.93 11.85
N ILE A 144 -8.16 4.21 12.11
CA ILE A 144 -9.13 5.13 12.73
C ILE A 144 -10.21 5.53 11.72
N GLN A 145 -9.82 5.75 10.46
CA GLN A 145 -10.77 6.09 9.40
C GLN A 145 -11.78 4.98 9.15
N TYR A 146 -11.37 3.72 9.32
CA TYR A 146 -12.19 2.54 9.02
C TYR A 146 -12.69 1.81 10.27
N MET A 147 -12.71 2.49 11.43
CA MET A 147 -13.19 1.90 12.68
C MET A 147 -14.63 1.43 12.64
N GLU A 148 -15.47 2.05 11.83
CA GLU A 148 -16.87 1.67 11.67
C GLU A 148 -17.05 0.26 11.12
N TYR A 149 -16.06 -0.27 10.41
CA TYR A 149 -16.07 -1.65 9.91
C TYR A 149 -15.70 -2.70 10.98
N GLN A 150 -15.29 -2.27 12.17
CA GLN A 150 -15.08 -3.09 13.37
C GLN A 150 -14.19 -4.32 13.14
N ALA A 151 -13.12 -4.18 12.34
CA ALA A 151 -12.15 -5.25 12.20
C ALA A 151 -11.41 -5.53 13.53
N ASP A 152 -11.14 -6.80 13.82
CA ASP A 152 -10.38 -7.20 15.00
C ASP A 152 -8.87 -6.95 14.86
N TYR A 153 -8.39 -6.79 13.63
CA TYR A 153 -6.99 -6.63 13.27
C TYR A 153 -6.87 -5.73 12.05
N TYR A 154 -5.96 -4.77 12.07
CA TYR A 154 -5.73 -3.85 10.95
C TYR A 154 -4.34 -4.03 10.37
N ILE A 155 -4.27 -4.11 9.03
CA ILE A 155 -3.01 -3.95 8.30
C ILE A 155 -2.97 -2.52 7.79
N THR A 156 -1.87 -1.84 8.08
CA THR A 156 -1.63 -0.45 7.68
C THR A 156 -0.22 -0.29 7.13
N ILE A 157 0.04 0.85 6.52
CA ILE A 157 1.37 1.19 6.00
C ILE A 157 2.02 2.31 6.81
N ASN A 158 3.34 2.43 6.67
CA ASN A 158 4.12 3.45 7.36
C ASN A 158 3.63 4.89 7.12
N ASP A 159 3.05 5.19 5.95
CA ASP A 159 2.58 6.53 5.59
C ASP A 159 1.23 6.89 6.24
N SER A 160 0.45 5.90 6.64
CA SER A 160 -0.90 6.09 7.20
C SER A 160 -0.93 6.23 8.71
N ILE A 161 0.22 6.21 9.38
CA ILE A 161 0.27 6.21 10.84
C ILE A 161 1.08 7.37 11.42
N LYS A 162 0.62 7.82 12.58
CA LYS A 162 1.35 8.75 13.45
C LYS A 162 1.51 8.11 14.83
N THR A 163 2.70 8.25 15.40
CA THR A 163 3.04 7.62 16.68
C THR A 163 2.03 7.94 17.79
N TRP A 164 1.58 9.17 17.88
CA TRP A 164 0.66 9.62 18.94
C TRP A 164 -0.84 9.53 18.58
N VAL A 165 -1.17 8.94 17.44
CA VAL A 165 -2.55 8.70 17.00
C VAL A 165 -2.78 7.20 16.86
N GLN A 166 -2.57 6.62 15.68
CA GLN A 166 -2.91 5.24 15.38
C GLN A 166 -2.13 4.24 16.26
N THR A 167 -0.80 4.46 16.41
CA THR A 167 0.02 3.52 17.18
C THR A 167 -0.27 3.64 18.68
N GLN A 168 -0.48 4.84 19.21
CA GLN A 168 -0.86 5.02 20.62
C GLN A 168 -2.25 4.46 20.89
N TYR A 169 -3.21 4.74 20.01
CA TYR A 169 -4.56 4.17 20.12
C TYR A 169 -4.54 2.64 20.16
N SER A 170 -3.78 2.02 19.25
CA SER A 170 -3.62 0.56 19.23
C SER A 170 -3.05 0.00 20.54
N LYS A 171 -2.06 0.67 21.13
CA LYS A 171 -1.48 0.29 22.43
C LYS A 171 -2.48 0.44 23.57
N ASP A 172 -3.21 1.55 23.62
CA ASP A 172 -4.12 1.88 24.72
C ASP A 172 -5.39 1.00 24.69
N SER A 173 -5.90 0.70 23.49
CA SER A 173 -7.11 -0.12 23.29
C SER A 173 -6.82 -1.63 23.21
N GLY A 174 -5.55 -2.01 23.03
CA GLY A 174 -5.17 -3.39 22.73
C GLY A 174 -5.57 -3.85 21.32
N LEU A 175 -6.04 -2.95 20.43
CA LEU A 175 -6.42 -3.30 19.07
C LEU A 175 -5.19 -3.71 18.25
N PRO A 176 -5.14 -4.95 17.71
CA PRO A 176 -4.02 -5.40 16.89
C PRO A 176 -3.86 -4.59 15.62
N MET A 177 -2.66 -4.08 15.39
CA MET A 177 -2.30 -3.36 14.19
C MET A 177 -0.91 -3.78 13.71
N ALA A 178 -0.84 -4.22 12.46
CA ALA A 178 0.41 -4.51 11.74
C ALA A 178 0.75 -3.35 10.81
N VAL A 179 2.01 -2.93 10.82
CA VAL A 179 2.52 -1.91 9.90
C VAL A 179 3.54 -2.53 8.97
N ILE A 180 3.32 -2.38 7.68
CA ILE A 180 4.21 -2.86 6.60
C ILE A 180 4.69 -1.68 5.76
N GLY A 181 5.71 -1.88 4.94
CA GLY A 181 6.17 -0.85 4.00
C GLY A 181 5.14 -0.57 2.91
N HIS A 182 5.00 0.68 2.50
CA HIS A 182 4.05 1.09 1.45
C HIS A 182 4.30 0.29 0.16
N SER A 183 5.52 0.29 -0.36
CA SER A 183 5.91 -0.46 -1.56
C SER A 183 5.57 -1.95 -1.47
N VAL A 184 5.77 -2.56 -0.30
CA VAL A 184 5.44 -3.97 -0.06
C VAL A 184 3.94 -4.24 -0.11
N ALA A 185 3.13 -3.30 0.39
CA ALA A 185 1.67 -3.42 0.37
C ALA A 185 1.11 -3.47 -1.06
N GLU A 186 1.74 -2.78 -2.00
CA GLU A 186 1.26 -2.60 -3.37
C GLU A 186 1.91 -3.54 -4.39
N GLU A 187 3.01 -4.17 -4.02
CA GLU A 187 3.80 -5.05 -4.90
C GLU A 187 2.96 -6.14 -5.57
N ALA A 188 2.07 -6.77 -4.81
CA ALA A 188 1.21 -7.85 -5.33
C ALA A 188 0.22 -7.33 -6.40
N GLY A 189 -0.29 -6.10 -6.24
CA GLY A 189 -1.18 -5.44 -7.21
C GLY A 189 -0.46 -5.15 -8.51
N MET A 190 0.74 -4.55 -8.44
CA MET A 190 1.54 -4.24 -9.62
C MET A 190 1.97 -5.50 -10.38
N ARG A 191 2.29 -6.58 -9.68
CA ARG A 191 2.58 -7.87 -10.31
C ARG A 191 1.36 -8.42 -11.06
N ARG A 192 0.15 -8.28 -10.51
CA ARG A 192 -1.09 -8.71 -11.18
C ARG A 192 -1.41 -7.83 -12.38
N LEU A 193 -1.19 -6.51 -12.28
CA LEU A 193 -1.33 -5.62 -13.42
C LEU A 193 -0.40 -6.03 -14.58
N ALA A 194 0.86 -6.32 -14.29
CA ALA A 194 1.81 -6.77 -15.30
C ALA A 194 1.33 -8.07 -15.99
N SER A 195 0.84 -9.04 -15.22
CA SER A 195 0.30 -10.29 -15.75
C SER A 195 -0.96 -10.06 -16.60
N TYR A 196 -1.84 -9.17 -16.16
CA TYR A 196 -3.04 -8.80 -16.93
C TYR A 196 -2.67 -8.14 -18.26
N LEU A 197 -1.73 -7.22 -18.26
CA LEU A 197 -1.27 -6.53 -19.47
C LEU A 197 -0.55 -7.48 -20.42
N ASP A 198 0.25 -8.41 -19.91
CA ASP A 198 0.93 -9.43 -20.74
C ASP A 198 -0.08 -10.28 -21.53
N LEU A 199 -1.21 -10.60 -20.90
CA LEU A 199 -2.28 -11.39 -21.53
C LEU A 199 -3.14 -10.59 -22.51
N HIS A 200 -3.32 -9.29 -22.31
CA HIS A 200 -4.35 -8.50 -23.00
C HIS A 200 -3.81 -7.38 -23.89
N SER A 201 -2.60 -6.90 -23.71
CA SER A 201 -2.07 -5.74 -24.46
C SER A 201 -1.49 -6.10 -25.84
N GLY A 202 -1.14 -7.36 -26.05
CA GLY A 202 -0.37 -7.80 -27.23
C GLY A 202 1.13 -7.45 -27.17
N TYR A 203 1.61 -6.94 -26.04
CA TYR A 203 3.02 -6.65 -25.77
C TYR A 203 3.53 -7.44 -24.59
N PRO A 204 4.80 -7.92 -24.61
CA PRO A 204 5.37 -8.59 -23.45
C PRO A 204 5.49 -7.63 -22.27
N CYS A 205 4.99 -8.04 -21.13
CA CYS A 205 5.03 -7.25 -19.90
C CYS A 205 5.83 -7.98 -18.83
N ILE A 206 6.74 -7.26 -18.19
CA ILE A 206 7.59 -7.80 -17.13
C ILE A 206 7.36 -6.96 -15.86
N HIS A 207 7.16 -7.66 -14.76
CA HIS A 207 7.12 -7.04 -13.43
C HIS A 207 8.54 -6.95 -12.85
N PHE A 208 8.94 -5.76 -12.45
CA PHE A 208 10.15 -5.53 -11.69
C PHE A 208 9.79 -5.36 -10.22
N THR A 209 10.21 -6.29 -9.39
CA THR A 209 9.96 -6.24 -7.95
C THR A 209 10.73 -5.08 -7.32
N GLY A 210 10.02 -4.14 -6.73
CA GLY A 210 10.58 -3.09 -5.87
C GLY A 210 10.88 -3.63 -4.48
N GLY A 211 9.94 -4.36 -3.93
CA GLY A 211 10.05 -4.98 -2.61
C GLY A 211 10.13 -3.96 -1.48
N CYS A 212 10.82 -4.31 -0.41
CA CYS A 212 11.08 -3.41 0.70
C CYS A 212 12.05 -2.30 0.25
N ASP A 213 11.66 -1.06 0.45
CA ASP A 213 12.34 0.15 -0.01
C ASP A 213 13.36 0.74 0.98
N TYR A 214 13.61 0.00 2.06
CA TYR A 214 14.60 0.37 3.08
C TYR A 214 15.44 -0.83 3.52
N ASP A 215 16.64 -0.53 3.99
CA ASP A 215 17.53 -1.51 4.60
C ASP A 215 17.30 -1.59 6.10
N TRP A 216 17.33 -2.79 6.65
CA TRP A 216 17.32 -3.01 8.09
C TRP A 216 18.76 -3.10 8.60
N ILE A 217 19.18 -2.15 9.40
CA ILE A 217 20.53 -2.13 10.00
C ILE A 217 20.41 -2.59 11.45
N GLU A 218 21.14 -3.65 11.79
CA GLU A 218 21.24 -4.25 13.14
C GLU A 218 22.45 -3.69 13.93
#